data_bcd36dafd3ca7ce883ceef5d19bce97c
#
_entry.id   bcd36dafd3ca7ce883ceef5d19bce97c
#
_cell.length_a   1.000
_cell.length_b   1.000
_cell.length_c   1.000
_cell.angle_alpha   90.00
_cell.angle_beta   90.00
_cell.angle_gamma   90.00
#
_symmetry.space_group_name_H-M   'P 1'
#
loop_
_entity.id
_entity.type
_entity.pdbx_description
1 polymer ?
#
loop_
_entity_poly.entity_id
_entity_poly.type
_entity_poly.pdbx_seq_one_letter_code
_entity_poly.pdbx_strand_id
1 'polypeptide(L)'
;MKLSTLKLSIFAAVSSATMLLAAQCASAKTLVYCSEGSPENFYPAINTTGTSFDANTQIYSRLVEFQRGSTNIEPGLAESWEISEDGTIYTFHLRRGVKWQSNKNFKTTRDFNVDDVLFAIDRQWNESNPYFKVTSSNHTYFNDMGMPKLLKSVERLDDYTLKITLNRPEAPFLSDLAMEYAGIQSKEYADALLKTGTPEKLDQEPIGTGPFYLVQYQKDAIIRYRAFPDYYRGKAKIDDLVFAITPDASVRWAKLQKGECHIMPYPNPADLDAMRSDPNVEVLEQPGLNIGYLAYNTQKKPFDDVRVRKAFNMAINKKAIIDTVYLSTGIGAVNPMPPSTWSYNDAIKDDPYDPDAAKKLLAEAGYPNGLQTDLWAMPVQRPYNPNARRTAELMQA
;
A
#
# COMPACT_ATOMS: atom_id res chain seq x y z
N MET A 1 41.14 68.28 -4.14
CA MET A 1 40.11 67.69 -3.29
C MET A 1 38.98 67.09 -4.12
N LYS A 2 39.26 66.16 -5.05
CA LYS A 2 38.24 65.48 -5.89
C LYS A 2 38.53 63.95 -6.19
N LEU A 3 39.38 63.31 -5.42
CA LEU A 3 39.75 61.89 -5.63
C LEU A 3 39.23 60.91 -4.57
N SER A 4 38.56 61.36 -3.47
CA SER A 4 38.15 60.49 -2.37
C SER A 4 36.70 59.98 -2.48
N THR A 5 35.84 60.65 -3.25
CA THR A 5 34.43 60.30 -3.41
C THR A 5 34.15 59.19 -4.45
N LEU A 6 35.06 58.98 -5.42
CA LEU A 6 34.88 57.96 -6.47
C LEU A 6 35.21 56.55 -6.00
N LYS A 7 36.13 56.36 -5.01
CA LYS A 7 36.49 55.06 -4.47
C LYS A 7 35.43 54.48 -3.53
N LEU A 8 34.65 55.33 -2.86
CA LEU A 8 33.63 54.88 -1.90
C LEU A 8 32.37 54.34 -2.62
N SER A 9 32.04 54.93 -3.80
CA SER A 9 30.88 54.52 -4.61
C SER A 9 31.11 53.19 -5.32
N ILE A 10 32.34 52.82 -5.66
CA ILE A 10 32.67 51.53 -6.30
C ILE A 10 32.63 50.40 -5.29
N PHE A 11 33.02 50.62 -4.03
CA PHE A 11 32.94 49.61 -3.00
C PHE A 11 31.51 49.28 -2.55
N ALA A 12 30.61 50.26 -2.53
CA ALA A 12 29.21 50.09 -2.20
C ALA A 12 28.45 49.30 -3.31
N ALA A 13 28.80 49.55 -4.60
CA ALA A 13 28.18 48.85 -5.73
C ALA A 13 28.62 47.37 -5.85
N VAL A 14 29.87 47.04 -5.50
CA VAL A 14 30.38 45.67 -5.52
C VAL A 14 29.80 44.85 -4.35
N SER A 15 29.61 45.47 -3.18
CA SER A 15 28.97 44.76 -2.00
C SER A 15 27.50 44.52 -2.22
N SER A 16 26.76 45.34 -2.96
CA SER A 16 25.35 45.14 -3.29
C SER A 16 25.16 44.08 -4.36
N ALA A 17 26.09 43.94 -5.32
CA ALA A 17 26.05 42.93 -6.36
C ALA A 17 26.35 41.52 -5.80
N THR A 18 27.22 41.40 -4.78
CA THR A 18 27.54 40.11 -4.13
C THR A 18 26.42 39.63 -3.22
N MET A 19 25.59 40.47 -2.64
CA MET A 19 24.39 40.07 -1.88
C MET A 19 23.21 39.63 -2.75
N LEU A 20 23.14 40.06 -3.99
CA LEU A 20 22.10 39.67 -4.95
C LEU A 20 22.35 38.30 -5.59
N LEU A 21 23.59 37.76 -5.56
CA LEU A 21 23.90 36.41 -6.05
C LEU A 21 23.71 35.30 -5.04
N ALA A 22 23.42 35.59 -3.77
CA ALA A 22 23.23 34.61 -2.72
C ALA A 22 21.76 34.18 -2.51
N ALA A 23 20.81 34.81 -3.20
CA ALA A 23 19.44 34.34 -3.27
C ALA A 23 19.27 33.34 -4.43
N GLN A 24 20.08 32.29 -4.46
CA GLN A 24 19.65 31.09 -5.16
C GLN A 24 18.41 30.58 -4.41
N CYS A 25 17.24 30.92 -4.92
CA CYS A 25 16.01 30.28 -4.51
C CYS A 25 16.26 28.77 -4.60
N ALA A 26 16.43 28.12 -3.49
CA ALA A 26 16.41 26.66 -3.43
C ALA A 26 15.04 26.26 -3.97
N SER A 27 14.98 25.92 -5.26
CA SER A 27 13.76 25.42 -5.86
C SER A 27 13.34 24.16 -5.09
N ALA A 28 12.13 24.15 -4.56
CA ALA A 28 11.60 23.00 -3.85
C ALA A 28 11.68 21.77 -4.78
N LYS A 29 12.29 20.70 -4.29
CA LYS A 29 12.42 19.44 -5.05
C LYS A 29 11.10 18.71 -5.04
N THR A 30 10.41 18.70 -6.18
CA THR A 30 9.12 18.02 -6.35
C THR A 30 9.31 16.70 -7.07
N LEU A 31 8.74 15.64 -6.51
CA LEU A 31 8.58 14.35 -7.18
C LEU A 31 7.12 14.20 -7.61
N VAL A 32 6.90 13.89 -8.89
CA VAL A 32 5.56 13.59 -9.42
C VAL A 32 5.45 12.10 -9.73
N TYR A 33 4.56 11.44 -9.03
CA TYR A 33 4.18 10.06 -9.22
C TYR A 33 2.85 9.99 -9.96
N CYS A 34 2.80 9.40 -11.16
CA CYS A 34 1.58 9.19 -11.90
C CYS A 34 0.83 7.97 -11.35
N SER A 35 -0.05 8.20 -10.38
CA SER A 35 -0.83 7.15 -9.74
C SER A 35 -1.91 6.58 -10.68
N GLU A 36 -2.18 5.27 -10.55
CA GLU A 36 -3.22 4.59 -11.33
C GLU A 36 -4.66 4.90 -10.87
N GLY A 37 -4.85 5.49 -9.69
CA GLY A 37 -6.18 5.81 -9.17
C GLY A 37 -6.16 6.66 -7.92
N SER A 38 -7.35 7.07 -7.50
CA SER A 38 -7.60 7.74 -6.24
C SER A 38 -7.58 6.74 -5.08
N PRO A 39 -7.12 7.14 -3.88
CA PRO A 39 -7.37 6.35 -2.67
C PRO A 39 -8.88 6.29 -2.38
N GLU A 40 -9.31 5.20 -1.75
CA GLU A 40 -10.68 5.03 -1.25
C GLU A 40 -10.96 6.09 -0.17
N ASN A 41 -10.00 6.30 0.72
CA ASN A 41 -10.00 7.28 1.81
C ASN A 41 -8.62 7.33 2.47
N PHE A 42 -8.47 8.14 3.54
CA PHE A 42 -7.24 8.21 4.34
C PHE A 42 -7.37 7.52 5.71
N TYR A 43 -8.25 6.54 5.84
CA TYR A 43 -8.28 5.63 6.98
C TYR A 43 -7.73 4.26 6.56
N PRO A 44 -6.45 3.96 6.89
CA PRO A 44 -5.78 2.76 6.36
C PRO A 44 -6.48 1.45 6.71
N ALA A 45 -7.16 1.37 7.88
CA ALA A 45 -7.76 0.15 8.38
C ALA A 45 -8.96 -0.39 7.57
N ILE A 46 -9.59 0.45 6.72
CA ILE A 46 -10.72 0.01 5.88
C ILE A 46 -10.36 -0.07 4.39
N ASN A 47 -9.14 0.31 4.03
CA ASN A 47 -8.68 0.30 2.65
C ASN A 47 -8.28 -1.12 2.21
N THR A 48 -8.51 -1.41 0.93
CA THR A 48 -8.23 -2.72 0.34
C THR A 48 -7.45 -2.66 -0.97
N THR A 49 -7.20 -1.46 -1.50
CA THR A 49 -6.54 -1.25 -2.78
C THR A 49 -5.11 -0.75 -2.63
N GLY A 50 -4.22 -1.17 -3.53
CA GLY A 50 -2.83 -0.71 -3.57
C GLY A 50 -2.72 0.81 -3.69
N THR A 51 -3.59 1.47 -4.47
CA THR A 51 -3.63 2.93 -4.60
C THR A 51 -3.90 3.64 -3.27
N SER A 52 -4.76 3.06 -2.43
CA SER A 52 -5.03 3.57 -1.08
C SER A 52 -3.84 3.37 -0.15
N PHE A 53 -3.17 2.22 -0.24
CA PHE A 53 -1.98 1.92 0.55
C PHE A 53 -0.84 2.86 0.19
N ASP A 54 -0.56 3.07 -1.10
CA ASP A 54 0.46 4.02 -1.56
C ASP A 54 0.23 5.43 -1.01
N ALA A 55 -1.02 5.89 -1.02
CA ALA A 55 -1.38 7.20 -0.52
C ALA A 55 -1.24 7.31 1.01
N ASN A 56 -1.68 6.29 1.76
CA ASN A 56 -1.71 6.31 3.23
C ASN A 56 -0.32 6.08 3.84
N THR A 57 0.53 5.26 3.22
CA THR A 57 1.91 4.99 3.66
C THR A 57 2.76 6.27 3.73
N GLN A 58 2.42 7.31 2.97
CA GLN A 58 3.09 8.60 3.05
C GLN A 58 2.80 9.34 4.37
N ILE A 59 1.61 9.11 4.95
CA ILE A 59 1.10 9.85 6.10
C ILE A 59 1.35 9.10 7.42
N TYR A 60 1.15 7.77 7.42
CA TYR A 60 1.14 6.96 8.64
C TYR A 60 2.36 6.07 8.76
N SER A 61 2.78 5.86 10.00
CA SER A 61 3.73 4.81 10.38
C SER A 61 3.03 3.73 11.18
N ARG A 62 3.68 2.57 11.30
CA ARG A 62 3.19 1.38 12.00
C ARG A 62 4.13 1.01 13.14
N LEU A 63 3.75 0.07 14.00
CA LEU A 63 4.64 -0.43 15.07
C LEU A 63 5.90 -1.04 14.48
N VAL A 64 5.74 -1.89 13.50
CA VAL A 64 6.80 -2.52 12.71
C VAL A 64 6.51 -2.29 11.24
N GLU A 65 7.50 -2.40 10.39
CA GLU A 65 7.38 -2.14 8.96
C GLU A 65 8.07 -3.25 8.16
N PHE A 66 7.68 -3.45 6.92
CA PHE A 66 8.45 -4.27 6.00
C PHE A 66 9.69 -3.50 5.55
N GLN A 67 10.84 -4.18 5.56
CA GLN A 67 12.03 -3.67 4.90
C GLN A 67 11.72 -3.45 3.41
N ARG A 68 12.14 -2.32 2.86
CA ARG A 68 11.88 -1.98 1.46
C ARG A 68 12.39 -3.06 0.52
N GLY A 69 11.50 -3.50 -0.39
CA GLY A 69 11.79 -4.55 -1.35
C GLY A 69 11.86 -5.96 -0.77
N SER A 70 11.36 -6.19 0.44
CA SER A 70 11.44 -7.47 1.16
C SER A 70 10.18 -7.70 1.99
N THR A 71 10.00 -8.95 2.45
CA THR A 71 9.00 -9.33 3.46
C THR A 71 9.59 -9.40 4.88
N ASN A 72 10.86 -9.01 5.05
CA ASN A 72 11.49 -8.96 6.36
C ASN A 72 10.92 -7.81 7.19
N ILE A 73 10.77 -8.06 8.49
CA ILE A 73 10.26 -7.06 9.43
C ILE A 73 11.41 -6.21 9.96
N GLU A 74 11.19 -4.90 10.00
CA GLU A 74 12.11 -3.93 10.62
C GLU A 74 11.38 -3.05 11.64
N PRO A 75 12.11 -2.42 12.60
CA PRO A 75 11.54 -1.46 13.54
C PRO A 75 10.84 -0.27 12.84
N GLY A 76 9.60 0.02 13.26
CA GLY A 76 8.84 1.21 12.92
C GLY A 76 8.74 2.19 14.09
N LEU A 77 7.52 2.42 14.60
CA LEU A 77 7.26 3.20 15.82
C LEU A 77 7.68 2.44 17.09
N ALA A 78 7.72 1.11 17.04
CA ALA A 78 8.46 0.32 18.01
C ALA A 78 9.94 0.23 17.59
N GLU A 79 10.88 0.54 18.48
CA GLU A 79 12.31 0.40 18.23
C GLU A 79 12.83 -1.02 18.50
N SER A 80 12.09 -1.79 19.31
CA SER A 80 12.35 -3.20 19.60
C SER A 80 11.11 -3.87 20.15
N TRP A 81 11.15 -5.21 20.23
CA TRP A 81 10.10 -6.02 20.85
C TRP A 81 10.66 -7.33 21.39
N GLU A 82 9.96 -7.90 22.36
CA GLU A 82 10.23 -9.20 22.95
C GLU A 82 9.04 -10.11 22.70
N ILE A 83 9.31 -11.40 22.51
CA ILE A 83 8.29 -12.43 22.27
C ILE A 83 8.48 -13.52 23.34
N SER A 84 7.42 -13.91 24.03
CA SER A 84 7.47 -15.03 24.98
C SER A 84 7.81 -16.36 24.28
N GLU A 85 8.36 -17.31 25.03
CA GLU A 85 8.76 -18.64 24.49
C GLU A 85 7.61 -19.38 23.80
N ASP A 86 6.38 -19.21 24.28
CA ASP A 86 5.19 -19.81 23.71
C ASP A 86 4.61 -19.02 22.52
N GLY A 87 5.22 -17.89 22.15
CA GLY A 87 4.81 -17.05 21.03
C GLY A 87 3.47 -16.33 21.22
N THR A 88 2.97 -16.21 22.45
CA THR A 88 1.65 -15.61 22.72
C THR A 88 1.70 -14.19 23.29
N ILE A 89 2.86 -13.75 23.81
CA ILE A 89 3.01 -12.40 24.40
C ILE A 89 4.07 -11.64 23.63
N TYR A 90 3.70 -10.43 23.18
CA TYR A 90 4.58 -9.48 22.52
C TYR A 90 4.67 -8.21 23.34
N THR A 91 5.88 -7.84 23.75
CA THR A 91 6.15 -6.58 24.47
C THR A 91 6.90 -5.65 23.53
N PHE A 92 6.28 -4.53 23.15
CA PHE A 92 6.86 -3.55 22.23
C PHE A 92 7.40 -2.35 23.01
N HIS A 93 8.61 -1.95 22.72
CA HIS A 93 9.25 -0.72 23.22
C HIS A 93 9.13 0.38 22.18
N LEU A 94 8.34 1.41 22.49
CA LEU A 94 7.99 2.46 21.56
C LEU A 94 9.06 3.56 21.51
N ARG A 95 9.27 4.15 20.33
CA ARG A 95 10.17 5.29 20.14
C ARG A 95 9.69 6.50 20.93
N ARG A 96 10.65 7.17 21.57
CA ARG A 96 10.42 8.46 22.26
C ARG A 96 10.66 9.62 21.30
N GLY A 97 9.97 10.74 21.53
CA GLY A 97 10.20 11.97 20.78
C GLY A 97 9.70 11.97 19.35
N VAL A 98 8.87 11.00 18.94
CA VAL A 98 8.26 10.97 17.61
C VAL A 98 7.19 12.05 17.54
N LYS A 99 7.38 13.00 16.61
CA LYS A 99 6.46 14.12 16.40
C LYS A 99 5.31 13.72 15.50
N TRP A 100 4.16 14.32 15.74
CA TRP A 100 3.01 14.28 14.87
C TRP A 100 3.07 15.39 13.81
N GLN A 101 2.58 15.10 12.63
CA GLN A 101 2.25 16.11 11.64
C GLN A 101 1.20 17.07 12.21
N SER A 102 0.98 18.19 11.52
CA SER A 102 -0.08 19.14 11.83
C SER A 102 -0.86 19.43 10.55
N ASN A 103 -2.12 19.75 10.67
CA ASN A 103 -2.90 20.31 9.57
C ASN A 103 -3.32 21.76 9.88
N LYS A 104 -4.05 22.41 8.97
CA LYS A 104 -4.47 23.79 9.12
C LYS A 104 -5.36 24.06 10.33
N ASN A 105 -6.02 23.01 10.85
CA ASN A 105 -7.04 23.10 11.89
C ASN A 105 -6.56 22.56 13.24
N PHE A 106 -5.48 21.77 13.25
CA PHE A 106 -5.01 21.10 14.47
C PHE A 106 -3.48 20.93 14.49
N LYS A 107 -2.93 21.19 15.66
CA LYS A 107 -1.55 20.91 16.02
C LYS A 107 -1.55 20.12 17.33
N THR A 108 -0.89 18.98 17.35
CA THR A 108 -0.74 18.16 18.56
C THR A 108 0.06 18.90 19.62
N THR A 109 -0.25 18.63 20.90
CA THR A 109 0.44 19.21 22.05
C THR A 109 1.44 18.24 22.69
N ARG A 110 1.38 16.96 22.30
CA ARG A 110 2.29 15.90 22.77
C ARG A 110 2.87 15.10 21.61
N ASP A 111 3.95 14.39 21.92
CA ASP A 111 4.55 13.40 21.02
C ASP A 111 3.70 12.10 20.98
N PHE A 112 4.01 11.24 20.02
CA PHE A 112 3.49 9.87 19.95
C PHE A 112 3.79 9.08 21.24
N ASN A 113 2.82 8.31 21.70
CA ASN A 113 2.97 7.39 22.81
C ASN A 113 2.03 6.18 22.70
N VAL A 114 1.97 5.35 23.73
CA VAL A 114 1.18 4.11 23.77
C VAL A 114 -0.33 4.35 23.58
N ASP A 115 -0.87 5.51 23.99
CA ASP A 115 -2.31 5.79 23.87
C ASP A 115 -2.77 5.85 22.41
N ASP A 116 -1.89 6.24 21.50
CA ASP A 116 -2.19 6.28 20.07
C ASP A 116 -2.27 4.87 19.47
N VAL A 117 -1.41 3.97 19.94
CA VAL A 117 -1.44 2.55 19.53
C VAL A 117 -2.71 1.87 20.05
N LEU A 118 -3.02 2.08 21.33
CA LEU A 118 -4.25 1.56 21.94
C LEU A 118 -5.49 2.06 21.19
N PHE A 119 -5.54 3.34 20.85
CA PHE A 119 -6.62 3.91 20.07
C PHE A 119 -6.75 3.28 18.68
N ALA A 120 -5.65 3.10 17.95
CA ALA A 120 -5.66 2.55 16.60
C ALA A 120 -6.17 1.10 16.57
N ILE A 121 -5.80 0.29 17.57
CA ILE A 121 -6.27 -1.10 17.70
C ILE A 121 -7.72 -1.11 18.20
N ASP A 122 -8.06 -0.36 19.24
CA ASP A 122 -9.39 -0.34 19.83
C ASP A 122 -10.46 0.16 18.83
N ARG A 123 -10.10 1.11 17.96
CA ARG A 123 -10.96 1.60 16.88
C ARG A 123 -11.41 0.47 15.92
N GLN A 124 -10.58 -0.55 15.71
CA GLN A 124 -10.86 -1.67 14.82
C GLN A 124 -11.51 -2.85 15.55
N TRP A 125 -11.27 -2.98 16.84
CA TRP A 125 -11.63 -4.15 17.62
C TRP A 125 -12.89 -3.97 18.47
N ASN A 126 -13.10 -2.78 19.02
CA ASN A 126 -14.15 -2.51 19.98
C ASN A 126 -15.33 -1.75 19.34
N GLU A 127 -16.44 -2.45 19.12
CA GLU A 127 -17.66 -1.87 18.55
C GLU A 127 -18.24 -0.70 19.37
N SER A 128 -17.88 -0.58 20.66
CA SER A 128 -18.27 0.52 21.54
C SER A 128 -17.37 1.76 21.39
N ASN A 129 -16.24 1.65 20.67
CA ASN A 129 -15.40 2.80 20.37
C ASN A 129 -16.18 3.80 19.51
N PRO A 130 -16.25 5.09 19.86
CA PRO A 130 -17.03 6.09 19.11
C PRO A 130 -16.56 6.25 17.67
N TYR A 131 -15.34 5.83 17.35
CA TYR A 131 -14.77 5.85 16.01
C TYR A 131 -14.98 4.56 15.20
N PHE A 132 -15.47 3.47 15.81
CA PHE A 132 -15.61 2.17 15.15
C PHE A 132 -16.41 2.24 13.85
N LYS A 133 -17.48 3.05 13.83
CA LYS A 133 -18.39 3.22 12.67
C LYS A 133 -18.17 4.52 11.88
N VAL A 134 -17.19 5.32 12.27
CA VAL A 134 -16.85 6.53 11.53
C VAL A 134 -16.17 6.12 10.23
N THR A 135 -16.65 6.65 9.10
CA THR A 135 -16.28 6.31 7.73
C THR A 135 -16.75 4.91 7.30
N SER A 136 -16.44 3.85 8.02
CA SER A 136 -16.92 2.49 7.80
C SER A 136 -16.64 1.62 9.02
N SER A 137 -17.47 0.60 9.25
CA SER A 137 -17.25 -0.46 10.25
C SER A 137 -16.64 -1.73 9.63
N ASN A 138 -16.33 -1.73 8.33
CA ASN A 138 -15.73 -2.88 7.67
C ASN A 138 -14.20 -2.79 7.71
N HIS A 139 -13.59 -3.29 8.77
CA HIS A 139 -12.14 -3.38 8.94
C HIS A 139 -11.64 -4.67 8.29
N THR A 140 -11.64 -4.70 6.95
CA THR A 140 -11.46 -5.91 6.14
C THR A 140 -10.22 -6.70 6.54
N TYR A 141 -9.02 -6.12 6.46
CA TYR A 141 -7.79 -6.85 6.80
C TYR A 141 -7.70 -7.26 8.26
N PHE A 142 -8.12 -6.39 9.19
CA PHE A 142 -8.16 -6.74 10.62
C PHE A 142 -9.03 -7.97 10.88
N ASN A 143 -10.19 -8.05 10.21
CA ASN A 143 -11.10 -9.18 10.33
C ASN A 143 -10.59 -10.43 9.61
N ASP A 144 -10.07 -10.30 8.40
CA ASP A 144 -9.62 -11.42 7.56
C ASP A 144 -8.34 -12.06 8.10
N MET A 145 -7.45 -11.28 8.76
CA MET A 145 -6.32 -11.83 9.52
C MET A 145 -6.76 -12.49 10.85
N GLY A 146 -8.05 -12.49 11.16
CA GLY A 146 -8.59 -13.11 12.34
C GLY A 146 -8.27 -12.39 13.65
N MET A 147 -7.83 -11.13 13.61
CA MET A 147 -7.43 -10.33 14.76
C MET A 147 -8.47 -10.29 15.89
N PRO A 148 -9.80 -10.17 15.62
CA PRO A 148 -10.79 -10.17 16.68
C PRO A 148 -10.80 -11.41 17.57
N LYS A 149 -10.41 -12.58 17.01
CA LYS A 149 -10.32 -13.84 17.73
C LYS A 149 -8.90 -14.13 18.21
N LEU A 150 -7.91 -13.57 17.56
CA LEU A 150 -6.49 -13.74 17.87
C LEU A 150 -6.08 -12.93 19.09
N LEU A 151 -6.48 -11.66 19.14
CA LEU A 151 -6.16 -10.77 20.25
C LEU A 151 -6.90 -11.20 21.54
N LYS A 152 -6.16 -11.31 22.63
CA LYS A 152 -6.67 -11.54 23.98
C LYS A 152 -6.71 -10.24 24.79
N SER A 153 -5.60 -9.50 24.79
CA SER A 153 -5.51 -8.18 25.40
C SER A 153 -4.45 -7.32 24.74
N VAL A 154 -4.65 -6.01 24.84
CA VAL A 154 -3.67 -4.98 24.46
C VAL A 154 -3.56 -4.04 25.64
N GLU A 155 -2.40 -3.99 26.30
CA GLU A 155 -2.23 -3.38 27.60
C GLU A 155 -1.09 -2.35 27.57
N ARG A 156 -1.35 -1.18 28.15
CA ARG A 156 -0.33 -0.21 28.48
C ARG A 156 0.45 -0.68 29.71
N LEU A 157 1.75 -0.85 29.61
CA LEU A 157 2.61 -1.07 30.76
C LEU A 157 3.14 0.27 31.29
N ASP A 158 3.56 1.16 30.39
CA ASP A 158 3.90 2.56 30.64
C ASP A 158 3.63 3.40 29.40
N ASP A 159 4.09 4.67 29.34
CA ASP A 159 3.86 5.58 28.21
C ASP A 159 4.49 5.11 26.91
N TYR A 160 5.49 4.23 26.96
CA TYR A 160 6.28 3.77 25.83
C TYR A 160 6.46 2.26 25.79
N THR A 161 5.71 1.51 26.59
CA THR A 161 5.75 0.05 26.61
C THR A 161 4.33 -0.51 26.45
N LEU A 162 4.13 -1.25 25.38
CA LEU A 162 2.87 -1.92 25.02
C LEU A 162 3.02 -3.41 25.13
N LYS A 163 2.08 -4.08 25.77
CA LYS A 163 1.99 -5.55 25.78
C LYS A 163 0.76 -6.00 24.99
N ILE A 164 0.96 -6.88 24.02
CA ILE A 164 -0.10 -7.57 23.29
C ILE A 164 -0.07 -9.04 23.66
N THR A 165 -1.20 -9.57 24.12
CA THR A 165 -1.37 -11.00 24.41
C THR A 165 -2.30 -11.61 23.37
N LEU A 166 -1.92 -12.76 22.83
CA LEU A 166 -2.69 -13.53 21.87
C LEU A 166 -3.37 -14.73 22.53
N ASN A 167 -4.48 -15.19 21.97
CA ASN A 167 -5.17 -16.41 22.42
C ASN A 167 -4.44 -17.69 21.98
N ARG A 168 -3.55 -17.61 20.99
CA ARG A 168 -2.71 -18.68 20.47
C ARG A 168 -1.47 -18.08 19.79
N PRO A 169 -0.39 -18.84 19.63
CA PRO A 169 0.73 -18.34 18.82
C PRO A 169 0.31 -18.16 17.36
N GLU A 170 0.82 -17.09 16.75
CA GLU A 170 0.54 -16.72 15.35
C GLU A 170 1.83 -16.31 14.67
N ALA A 171 2.35 -17.15 13.78
CA ALA A 171 3.62 -16.93 13.11
C ALA A 171 3.68 -15.63 12.28
N PRO A 172 2.65 -15.23 11.51
CA PRO A 172 2.65 -14.00 10.73
C PRO A 172 2.30 -12.73 11.54
N PHE A 173 2.07 -12.79 12.85
CA PHE A 173 1.55 -11.65 13.64
C PHE A 173 2.34 -10.35 13.47
N LEU A 174 3.68 -10.41 13.43
CA LEU A 174 4.48 -9.20 13.17
C LEU A 174 4.29 -8.69 11.73
N SER A 175 4.14 -9.59 10.76
CA SER A 175 3.85 -9.22 9.38
C SER A 175 2.47 -8.57 9.24
N ASP A 176 1.48 -9.05 9.99
CA ASP A 176 0.14 -8.46 10.04
C ASP A 176 0.20 -7.03 10.59
N LEU A 177 1.02 -6.78 11.63
CA LEU A 177 1.23 -5.44 12.18
C LEU A 177 2.07 -4.52 11.28
N ALA A 178 2.78 -5.07 10.30
CA ALA A 178 3.53 -4.31 9.30
C ALA A 178 2.69 -3.93 8.08
N MET A 179 1.50 -4.51 7.92
CA MET A 179 0.57 -4.16 6.83
C MET A 179 -0.03 -2.77 7.03
N GLU A 180 -0.45 -2.15 5.94
CA GLU A 180 -0.92 -0.76 5.90
C GLU A 180 -2.13 -0.49 6.78
N TYR A 181 -3.01 -1.47 6.99
CA TYR A 181 -4.18 -1.34 7.85
C TYR A 181 -3.83 -1.05 9.32
N ALA A 182 -2.62 -1.40 9.75
CA ALA A 182 -2.12 -1.16 11.10
C ALA A 182 -1.52 0.25 11.30
N GLY A 183 -1.75 1.17 10.37
CA GLY A 183 -1.32 2.57 10.49
C GLY A 183 -1.86 3.27 11.74
N ILE A 184 -0.96 3.92 12.49
CA ILE A 184 -1.31 4.55 13.77
C ILE A 184 -1.82 5.97 13.55
N GLN A 185 -2.97 6.28 14.13
CA GLN A 185 -3.63 7.59 14.13
C GLN A 185 -3.48 8.27 15.49
N SER A 186 -3.49 9.61 15.51
CA SER A 186 -3.37 10.40 16.75
C SER A 186 -4.66 10.34 17.57
N LYS A 187 -4.56 9.80 18.78
CA LYS A 187 -5.67 9.82 19.76
C LYS A 187 -6.02 11.24 20.19
N GLU A 188 -5.03 12.11 20.37
CA GLU A 188 -5.25 13.50 20.76
C GLU A 188 -6.10 14.25 19.71
N TYR A 189 -5.78 14.04 18.43
CA TYR A 189 -6.57 14.62 17.34
C TYR A 189 -7.97 14.04 17.27
N ALA A 190 -8.10 12.73 17.42
CA ALA A 190 -9.39 12.06 17.48
C ALA A 190 -10.26 12.63 18.63
N ASP A 191 -9.71 12.74 19.83
CA ASP A 191 -10.43 13.30 20.99
C ASP A 191 -10.88 14.76 20.75
N ALA A 192 -10.04 15.56 20.09
CA ALA A 192 -10.38 16.95 19.75
C ALA A 192 -11.54 17.02 18.74
N LEU A 193 -11.50 16.18 17.70
CA LEU A 193 -12.56 16.12 16.68
C LEU A 193 -13.87 15.59 17.24
N LEU A 194 -13.82 14.63 18.15
CA LEU A 194 -15.02 14.12 18.83
C LEU A 194 -15.70 15.22 19.67
N LYS A 195 -14.91 16.01 20.40
CA LYS A 195 -15.40 17.16 21.17
C LYS A 195 -16.06 18.24 20.31
N THR A 196 -15.59 18.42 19.08
CA THR A 196 -16.15 19.41 18.13
C THR A 196 -17.28 18.84 17.27
N GLY A 197 -17.61 17.54 17.40
CA GLY A 197 -18.68 16.89 16.65
C GLY A 197 -18.34 16.65 15.17
N THR A 198 -17.05 16.54 14.82
CA THR A 198 -16.57 16.33 13.44
C THR A 198 -15.61 15.13 13.34
N PRO A 199 -15.98 13.93 13.85
CA PRO A 199 -15.08 12.80 13.93
C PRO A 199 -14.59 12.29 12.54
N GLU A 200 -15.39 12.48 11.48
CA GLU A 200 -15.06 12.09 10.12
C GLU A 200 -13.82 12.82 9.57
N LYS A 201 -13.46 13.96 10.13
CA LYS A 201 -12.26 14.70 9.74
C LYS A 201 -10.95 13.96 10.07
N LEU A 202 -10.98 13.01 11.00
CA LEU A 202 -9.82 12.17 11.29
C LEU A 202 -9.33 11.45 10.03
N ASP A 203 -10.25 11.05 9.17
CA ASP A 203 -10.00 10.31 7.95
C ASP A 203 -10.00 11.18 6.67
N GLN A 204 -10.47 12.43 6.77
CA GLN A 204 -10.52 13.40 5.66
C GLN A 204 -9.36 14.41 5.69
N GLU A 205 -8.95 14.80 6.88
CA GLU A 205 -7.86 15.76 7.14
C GLU A 205 -6.78 15.08 8.03
N PRO A 206 -6.14 13.99 7.56
CA PRO A 206 -5.32 13.11 8.38
C PRO A 206 -4.09 13.80 8.97
N ILE A 207 -3.71 13.33 10.15
CA ILE A 207 -2.43 13.63 10.81
C ILE A 207 -1.77 12.30 11.16
N GLY A 208 -0.54 12.12 10.73
CA GLY A 208 0.26 10.92 10.98
C GLY A 208 1.65 11.23 11.50
N THR A 209 2.48 10.20 11.54
CA THR A 209 3.90 10.26 11.88
C THR A 209 4.81 9.90 10.71
N GLY A 210 4.24 9.76 9.52
CA GLY A 210 4.96 9.37 8.29
C GLY A 210 5.80 10.49 7.68
N PRO A 211 6.53 10.19 6.59
CA PRO A 211 7.50 11.10 5.99
C PRO A 211 6.89 12.33 5.31
N PHE A 212 5.60 12.28 4.96
CA PHE A 212 4.91 13.38 4.28
C PHE A 212 3.55 13.62 4.91
N TYR A 213 3.15 14.89 4.99
CA TYR A 213 1.80 15.28 5.41
C TYR A 213 0.94 15.72 4.22
N LEU A 214 -0.36 15.48 4.32
CA LEU A 214 -1.32 15.85 3.30
C LEU A 214 -1.51 17.36 3.23
N VAL A 215 -1.35 17.94 2.05
CA VAL A 215 -1.59 19.36 1.78
C VAL A 215 -2.94 19.55 1.07
N GLN A 216 -3.22 18.72 0.07
CA GLN A 216 -4.41 18.82 -0.75
C GLN A 216 -4.78 17.45 -1.33
N TYR A 217 -6.05 17.15 -1.37
CA TYR A 217 -6.61 16.06 -2.15
C TYR A 217 -7.77 16.58 -3.00
N GLN A 218 -7.70 16.29 -4.29
CA GLN A 218 -8.79 16.46 -5.23
C GLN A 218 -9.01 15.11 -5.92
N LYS A 219 -10.15 14.49 -5.64
CA LYS A 219 -10.48 13.16 -6.15
C LYS A 219 -10.35 13.11 -7.67
N ASP A 220 -9.80 12.01 -8.16
CA ASP A 220 -9.57 11.70 -9.57
C ASP A 220 -8.67 12.71 -10.33
N ALA A 221 -7.97 13.56 -9.59
CA ALA A 221 -7.06 14.55 -10.16
C ALA A 221 -5.68 14.54 -9.50
N ILE A 222 -5.58 14.85 -8.21
CA ILE A 222 -4.28 15.07 -7.58
C ILE A 222 -4.30 14.88 -6.07
N ILE A 223 -3.19 14.34 -5.54
CA ILE A 223 -2.87 14.42 -4.11
C ILE A 223 -1.54 15.18 -4.00
N ARG A 224 -1.49 16.18 -3.15
CA ARG A 224 -0.28 16.92 -2.83
C ARG A 224 0.14 16.67 -1.40
N TYR A 225 1.39 16.28 -1.25
CA TYR A 225 2.02 16.10 0.04
C TYR A 225 3.23 17.03 0.14
N ARG A 226 3.62 17.31 1.39
CA ARG A 226 4.88 18.01 1.71
C ARG A 226 5.68 17.18 2.70
N ALA A 227 7.01 17.20 2.55
CA ALA A 227 7.92 16.49 3.45
C ALA A 227 7.73 16.98 4.88
N PHE A 228 7.63 16.05 5.81
CA PHE A 228 7.53 16.32 7.23
C PHE A 228 8.93 16.58 7.80
N PRO A 229 9.24 17.82 8.23
CA PRO A 229 10.60 18.16 8.69
C PRO A 229 11.06 17.35 9.88
N ASP A 230 10.13 17.03 10.81
CA ASP A 230 10.40 16.34 12.08
C ASP A 230 10.15 14.82 11.99
N TYR A 231 10.18 14.25 10.78
CA TYR A 231 10.02 12.80 10.59
C TYR A 231 11.13 12.05 11.34
N TYR A 232 10.76 11.07 12.16
CA TYR A 232 11.67 10.40 13.10
C TYR A 232 12.84 9.64 12.44
N ARG A 233 12.72 9.30 11.14
CA ARG A 233 13.82 8.73 10.32
C ARG A 233 14.59 9.79 9.52
N GLY A 234 14.35 11.08 9.78
CA GLY A 234 14.91 12.21 9.06
C GLY A 234 14.04 12.68 7.91
N LYS A 235 14.07 14.00 7.64
CA LYS A 235 13.33 14.64 6.55
C LYS A 235 13.62 13.97 5.21
N ALA A 236 12.58 13.75 4.41
CA ALA A 236 12.73 13.26 3.03
C ALA A 236 13.62 14.19 2.18
N LYS A 237 14.34 13.62 1.19
CA LYS A 237 15.26 14.37 0.31
C LYS A 237 14.53 15.27 -0.70
N ILE A 238 13.24 15.03 -0.91
CA ILE A 238 12.34 15.87 -1.71
C ILE A 238 11.47 16.70 -0.78
N ASP A 239 11.02 17.87 -1.24
CA ASP A 239 10.20 18.78 -0.44
C ASP A 239 8.70 18.56 -0.67
N ASP A 240 8.30 18.34 -1.92
CA ASP A 240 6.92 18.09 -2.31
C ASP A 240 6.81 16.75 -3.05
N LEU A 241 5.78 15.98 -2.72
CA LEU A 241 5.39 14.76 -3.41
C LEU A 241 3.99 14.94 -3.99
N VAL A 242 3.85 14.68 -5.27
CA VAL A 242 2.58 14.85 -5.98
C VAL A 242 2.16 13.51 -6.60
N PHE A 243 0.96 13.06 -6.27
CA PHE A 243 0.31 11.97 -6.98
C PHE A 243 -0.60 12.56 -8.04
N ALA A 244 -0.19 12.48 -9.30
CA ALA A 244 -1.01 12.88 -10.45
C ALA A 244 -1.86 11.68 -10.87
N ILE A 245 -3.15 11.70 -10.55
CA ILE A 245 -4.03 10.56 -10.78
C ILE A 245 -4.28 10.40 -12.27
N THR A 246 -3.83 9.29 -12.83
CA THR A 246 -3.83 9.01 -14.27
C THR A 246 -4.10 7.51 -14.47
N PRO A 247 -5.38 7.09 -14.55
CA PRO A 247 -5.75 5.68 -14.57
C PRO A 247 -5.22 4.89 -15.78
N ASP A 248 -5.20 5.50 -16.96
CA ASP A 248 -4.74 4.85 -18.18
C ASP A 248 -3.21 4.74 -18.26
N ALA A 249 -2.69 3.53 -18.46
CA ALA A 249 -1.25 3.24 -18.47
C ALA A 249 -0.52 3.89 -19.65
N SER A 250 -1.16 3.97 -20.82
CA SER A 250 -0.56 4.61 -21.99
C SER A 250 -0.45 6.11 -21.81
N VAL A 251 -1.44 6.72 -21.13
CA VAL A 251 -1.38 8.16 -20.77
C VAL A 251 -0.30 8.40 -19.72
N ARG A 252 -0.12 7.49 -18.73
CA ARG A 252 1.00 7.58 -17.78
C ARG A 252 2.34 7.54 -18.50
N TRP A 253 2.49 6.62 -19.46
CA TRP A 253 3.70 6.52 -20.28
C TRP A 253 3.98 7.80 -21.06
N ALA A 254 2.97 8.34 -21.75
CA ALA A 254 3.10 9.60 -22.49
C ALA A 254 3.50 10.79 -21.59
N LYS A 255 2.98 10.86 -20.36
CA LYS A 255 3.35 11.86 -19.36
C LYS A 255 4.79 11.68 -18.87
N LEU A 256 5.23 10.44 -18.64
CA LEU A 256 6.61 10.14 -18.23
C LEU A 256 7.59 10.61 -19.32
N GLN A 257 7.34 10.28 -20.59
CA GLN A 257 8.16 10.71 -21.72
C GLN A 257 8.28 12.23 -21.85
N LYS A 258 7.23 12.97 -21.48
CA LYS A 258 7.22 14.44 -21.50
C LYS A 258 7.81 15.09 -20.24
N GLY A 259 8.21 14.29 -19.24
CA GLY A 259 8.67 14.78 -17.95
C GLY A 259 7.57 15.39 -17.08
N GLU A 260 6.28 15.15 -17.40
CA GLU A 260 5.14 15.53 -16.55
C GLU A 260 5.00 14.62 -15.33
N CYS A 261 5.53 13.39 -15.41
CA CYS A 261 5.72 12.47 -14.30
C CYS A 261 7.20 12.09 -14.20
N HIS A 262 7.65 11.76 -13.00
CA HIS A 262 8.99 11.23 -12.73
C HIS A 262 8.98 9.73 -12.50
N ILE A 263 7.83 9.20 -12.06
CA ILE A 263 7.61 7.78 -11.81
C ILE A 263 6.20 7.40 -12.27
N MET A 264 6.06 6.24 -12.88
CA MET A 264 4.77 5.61 -13.14
C MET A 264 4.81 4.12 -12.75
N PRO A 265 3.79 3.59 -12.08
CA PRO A 265 3.65 2.16 -11.80
C PRO A 265 2.93 1.45 -12.95
N TYR A 266 3.08 0.14 -12.98
CA TYR A 266 2.27 -0.80 -13.76
C TYR A 266 2.10 -0.41 -15.23
N PRO A 267 3.20 -0.36 -16.02
CA PRO A 267 3.11 -0.13 -17.45
C PRO A 267 2.36 -1.26 -18.16
N ASN A 268 1.85 -0.99 -19.37
CA ASN A 268 1.38 -2.09 -20.20
C ASN A 268 2.58 -3.00 -20.56
N PRO A 269 2.44 -4.31 -20.43
CA PRO A 269 3.51 -5.23 -20.83
C PRO A 269 4.02 -5.04 -22.26
N ALA A 270 3.13 -4.66 -23.18
CA ALA A 270 3.49 -4.39 -24.57
C ALA A 270 4.40 -3.17 -24.78
N ASP A 271 4.43 -2.24 -23.82
CA ASP A 271 5.25 -1.02 -23.93
C ASP A 271 6.64 -1.19 -23.31
N LEU A 272 6.92 -2.30 -22.59
CA LEU A 272 8.15 -2.50 -21.83
C LEU A 272 9.41 -2.48 -22.68
N ASP A 273 9.38 -3.08 -23.89
CA ASP A 273 10.55 -3.09 -24.78
C ASP A 273 10.89 -1.67 -25.27
N ALA A 274 9.88 -0.88 -25.56
CA ALA A 274 10.05 0.53 -25.90
C ALA A 274 10.61 1.34 -24.72
N MET A 275 10.10 1.07 -23.49
CA MET A 275 10.58 1.72 -22.27
C MET A 275 12.03 1.38 -21.96
N ARG A 276 12.43 0.10 -22.08
CA ARG A 276 13.81 -0.36 -21.88
C ARG A 276 14.79 0.23 -22.91
N SER A 277 14.29 0.56 -24.10
CA SER A 277 15.07 1.15 -25.18
C SER A 277 15.20 2.66 -25.09
N ASP A 278 14.42 3.34 -24.23
CA ASP A 278 14.49 4.80 -24.07
C ASP A 278 15.61 5.15 -23.09
N PRO A 279 16.68 5.88 -23.54
CA PRO A 279 17.81 6.23 -22.69
C PRO A 279 17.48 7.18 -21.53
N ASN A 280 16.29 7.81 -21.53
CA ASN A 280 15.83 8.72 -20.49
C ASN A 280 14.99 8.02 -19.42
N VAL A 281 14.75 6.72 -19.54
CA VAL A 281 13.87 5.94 -18.67
C VAL A 281 14.61 4.76 -18.07
N GLU A 282 14.42 4.52 -16.81
CA GLU A 282 14.87 3.31 -16.12
C GLU A 282 13.65 2.44 -15.81
N VAL A 283 13.67 1.19 -16.24
CA VAL A 283 12.63 0.19 -15.90
C VAL A 283 13.13 -0.62 -14.73
N LEU A 284 12.46 -0.43 -13.57
CA LEU A 284 12.75 -1.18 -12.35
C LEU A 284 11.77 -2.34 -12.23
N GLU A 285 12.31 -3.54 -12.06
CA GLU A 285 11.52 -4.76 -11.93
C GLU A 285 11.85 -5.49 -10.64
N GLN A 286 10.82 -6.03 -10.01
CA GLN A 286 10.95 -6.82 -8.79
C GLN A 286 9.87 -7.90 -8.76
N PRO A 287 10.18 -9.12 -8.28
CA PRO A 287 9.16 -10.13 -8.01
C PRO A 287 8.08 -9.58 -7.09
N GLY A 288 6.83 -9.60 -7.57
CA GLY A 288 5.69 -9.09 -6.82
C GLY A 288 5.12 -10.13 -5.86
N LEU A 289 4.26 -9.65 -4.94
CA LEU A 289 3.49 -10.51 -4.02
C LEU A 289 2.08 -10.82 -4.55
N ASN A 290 1.77 -10.39 -5.77
CA ASN A 290 0.45 -10.58 -6.36
C ASN A 290 0.28 -11.96 -6.99
N ILE A 291 -0.92 -12.54 -6.81
CA ILE A 291 -1.36 -13.74 -7.51
C ILE A 291 -2.63 -13.42 -8.30
N GLY A 292 -2.60 -13.66 -9.62
CA GLY A 292 -3.80 -13.67 -10.47
C GLY A 292 -4.42 -15.06 -10.46
N TYR A 293 -5.73 -15.16 -10.21
CA TYR A 293 -6.41 -16.45 -10.13
C TYR A 293 -7.84 -16.39 -10.63
N LEU A 294 -8.39 -17.55 -10.98
CA LEU A 294 -9.81 -17.76 -11.22
C LEU A 294 -10.46 -18.25 -9.92
N ALA A 295 -11.41 -17.47 -9.40
CA ALA A 295 -12.15 -17.83 -8.19
C ALA A 295 -13.40 -18.66 -8.54
N TYR A 296 -13.61 -19.74 -7.79
CA TYR A 296 -14.83 -20.55 -7.85
C TYR A 296 -15.71 -20.29 -6.63
N ASN A 297 -17.01 -20.08 -6.83
CA ASN A 297 -17.96 -20.07 -5.73
C ASN A 297 -18.25 -21.50 -5.28
N THR A 298 -17.47 -22.01 -4.31
CA THR A 298 -17.57 -23.38 -3.81
C THR A 298 -18.82 -23.67 -2.98
N GLN A 299 -19.65 -22.66 -2.72
CA GLN A 299 -20.95 -22.81 -2.03
C GLN A 299 -22.10 -23.03 -3.04
N LYS A 300 -21.80 -22.97 -4.34
CA LYS A 300 -22.81 -23.12 -5.40
C LYS A 300 -22.41 -24.19 -6.40
N LYS A 301 -23.44 -24.94 -6.88
CA LYS A 301 -23.26 -25.84 -8.01
C LYS A 301 -22.90 -25.04 -9.28
N PRO A 302 -22.06 -25.58 -10.17
CA PRO A 302 -21.44 -26.92 -10.07
C PRO A 302 -20.10 -26.90 -9.30
N PHE A 303 -19.65 -25.78 -8.77
CA PHE A 303 -18.31 -25.60 -8.20
C PHE A 303 -18.18 -26.08 -6.74
N ASP A 304 -19.25 -26.60 -6.12
CA ASP A 304 -19.21 -27.37 -4.87
C ASP A 304 -18.50 -28.72 -5.07
N ASP A 305 -18.49 -29.28 -6.30
CA ASP A 305 -17.76 -30.52 -6.62
C ASP A 305 -16.30 -30.21 -6.99
N VAL A 306 -15.36 -30.82 -6.26
CA VAL A 306 -13.93 -30.66 -6.51
C VAL A 306 -13.50 -31.17 -7.89
N ARG A 307 -14.19 -32.18 -8.45
CA ARG A 307 -13.89 -32.74 -9.78
C ARG A 307 -14.16 -31.70 -10.87
N VAL A 308 -15.23 -30.92 -10.72
CA VAL A 308 -15.54 -29.83 -11.64
C VAL A 308 -14.45 -28.77 -11.58
N ARG A 309 -14.04 -28.32 -10.39
CA ARG A 309 -12.97 -27.31 -10.26
C ARG A 309 -11.64 -27.79 -10.86
N LYS A 310 -11.31 -29.06 -10.61
CA LYS A 310 -10.10 -29.69 -11.17
C LYS A 310 -10.17 -29.79 -12.70
N ALA A 311 -11.31 -30.15 -13.25
CA ALA A 311 -11.51 -30.17 -14.69
C ALA A 311 -11.30 -28.80 -15.34
N PHE A 312 -11.81 -27.72 -14.72
CA PHE A 312 -11.56 -26.36 -15.19
C PHE A 312 -10.06 -26.00 -15.12
N ASN A 313 -9.38 -26.35 -14.03
CA ASN A 313 -7.92 -26.11 -13.92
C ASN A 313 -7.14 -26.81 -15.06
N MET A 314 -7.50 -28.05 -15.38
CA MET A 314 -6.87 -28.85 -16.45
C MET A 314 -7.22 -28.34 -17.84
N ALA A 315 -8.36 -27.69 -18.04
CA ALA A 315 -8.81 -27.15 -19.31
C ALA A 315 -8.20 -25.78 -19.64
N ILE A 316 -7.72 -25.03 -18.66
CA ILE A 316 -7.15 -23.69 -18.85
C ILE A 316 -5.69 -23.77 -19.26
N ASN A 317 -5.35 -23.25 -20.44
CA ASN A 317 -3.98 -23.14 -20.89
C ASN A 317 -3.28 -21.92 -20.28
N LYS A 318 -2.74 -22.11 -19.04
CA LYS A 318 -2.03 -21.04 -18.32
C LYS A 318 -0.87 -20.47 -19.12
N LYS A 319 -0.13 -21.34 -19.84
CA LYS A 319 1.00 -20.89 -20.66
C LYS A 319 0.56 -19.92 -21.77
N ALA A 320 -0.49 -20.25 -22.48
CA ALA A 320 -1.02 -19.37 -23.52
C ALA A 320 -1.48 -18.02 -22.99
N ILE A 321 -2.07 -17.99 -21.77
CA ILE A 321 -2.46 -16.75 -21.10
C ILE A 321 -1.21 -15.93 -20.75
N ILE A 322 -0.19 -16.54 -20.15
CA ILE A 322 1.07 -15.86 -19.78
C ILE A 322 1.74 -15.27 -21.01
N ASP A 323 1.89 -16.05 -22.06
CA ASP A 323 2.55 -15.61 -23.28
C ASP A 323 1.79 -14.48 -24.00
N THR A 324 0.44 -14.51 -23.98
CA THR A 324 -0.38 -13.59 -24.76
C THR A 324 -0.78 -12.33 -23.99
N VAL A 325 -1.07 -12.45 -22.69
CA VAL A 325 -1.60 -11.35 -21.87
C VAL A 325 -0.51 -10.71 -21.02
N TYR A 326 0.34 -11.53 -20.43
CA TYR A 326 1.39 -11.04 -19.53
C TYR A 326 2.71 -10.72 -20.26
N LEU A 327 2.90 -11.23 -21.49
CA LEU A 327 4.10 -10.98 -22.31
C LEU A 327 5.40 -11.16 -21.50
N SER A 328 5.49 -12.29 -20.79
CA SER A 328 6.61 -12.66 -19.91
C SER A 328 6.78 -11.82 -18.63
N THR A 329 5.83 -10.97 -18.27
CA THR A 329 5.84 -10.24 -16.97
C THR A 329 5.24 -11.03 -15.83
N GLY A 330 4.83 -12.28 -16.04
CA GLY A 330 4.26 -13.18 -15.06
C GLY A 330 4.80 -14.59 -15.18
N ILE A 331 4.69 -15.37 -14.11
CA ILE A 331 5.00 -16.79 -14.08
C ILE A 331 3.76 -17.60 -13.69
N GLY A 332 3.70 -18.89 -14.08
CA GLY A 332 2.61 -19.77 -13.68
C GLY A 332 2.60 -19.99 -12.18
N ALA A 333 1.45 -19.70 -11.53
CA ALA A 333 1.27 -19.91 -10.11
C ALA A 333 0.80 -21.34 -9.81
N VAL A 334 1.39 -21.96 -8.80
CA VAL A 334 1.03 -23.30 -8.28
C VAL A 334 0.65 -23.28 -6.80
N ASN A 335 0.99 -22.22 -6.09
CA ASN A 335 0.60 -21.94 -4.71
C ASN A 335 -0.32 -20.73 -4.66
N PRO A 336 -1.10 -20.54 -3.59
CA PRO A 336 -1.87 -19.30 -3.36
C PRO A 336 -0.99 -18.11 -2.95
N MET A 337 0.33 -18.26 -2.99
CA MET A 337 1.33 -17.24 -2.67
C MET A 337 2.52 -17.34 -3.62
N PRO A 338 3.25 -16.24 -3.88
CA PRO A 338 4.40 -16.26 -4.77
C PRO A 338 5.64 -16.93 -4.16
N PRO A 339 6.61 -17.37 -5.00
CA PRO A 339 7.84 -18.04 -4.54
C PRO A 339 8.73 -17.21 -3.60
N SER A 340 8.56 -15.88 -3.58
CA SER A 340 9.27 -14.98 -2.67
C SER A 340 8.79 -15.05 -1.21
N THR A 341 7.68 -15.74 -0.95
CA THR A 341 7.10 -15.88 0.39
C THR A 341 7.72 -17.08 1.11
N TRP A 342 8.15 -16.90 2.38
CA TRP A 342 8.80 -17.95 3.17
C TRP A 342 7.96 -19.23 3.37
N SER A 343 6.64 -19.13 3.23
CA SER A 343 5.69 -20.24 3.33
C SER A 343 5.39 -20.95 2.00
N TYR A 344 6.05 -20.54 0.89
CA TYR A 344 5.90 -21.19 -0.40
C TYR A 344 6.33 -22.66 -0.35
N ASN A 345 5.52 -23.56 -0.91
CA ASN A 345 5.79 -24.99 -0.91
C ASN A 345 6.11 -25.51 -2.32
N ASP A 346 7.38 -25.74 -2.59
CA ASP A 346 7.88 -26.27 -3.87
C ASP A 346 7.40 -27.70 -4.18
N ALA A 347 6.91 -28.43 -3.19
CA ALA A 347 6.39 -29.79 -3.39
C ALA A 347 5.03 -29.81 -4.07
N ILE A 348 4.28 -28.71 -4.03
CA ILE A 348 2.98 -28.57 -4.72
C ILE A 348 3.23 -28.55 -6.23
N LYS A 349 2.48 -29.39 -6.95
CA LYS A 349 2.52 -29.46 -8.41
C LYS A 349 1.20 -28.99 -8.98
N ASP A 350 1.28 -28.31 -10.12
CA ASP A 350 0.10 -27.86 -10.85
C ASP A 350 -0.63 -29.01 -11.52
N ASP A 351 -1.93 -28.84 -11.75
CA ASP A 351 -2.67 -29.72 -12.63
C ASP A 351 -2.17 -29.52 -14.07
N PRO A 352 -1.91 -30.61 -14.82
CA PRO A 352 -1.45 -30.49 -16.20
C PRO A 352 -2.57 -29.90 -17.10
N TYR A 353 -2.19 -29.14 -18.11
CA TYR A 353 -3.11 -28.75 -19.17
C TYR A 353 -3.46 -29.99 -19.99
N ASP A 354 -4.67 -30.53 -19.82
CA ASP A 354 -5.19 -31.73 -20.49
C ASP A 354 -6.71 -31.62 -20.67
N PRO A 355 -7.17 -31.00 -21.78
CA PRO A 355 -8.61 -30.83 -22.05
C PRO A 355 -9.37 -32.17 -22.18
N ASP A 356 -8.72 -33.25 -22.65
CA ASP A 356 -9.39 -34.54 -22.79
C ASP A 356 -9.63 -35.22 -21.44
N ALA A 357 -8.64 -35.17 -20.55
CA ALA A 357 -8.81 -35.60 -19.16
C ALA A 357 -9.83 -34.71 -18.41
N ALA A 358 -9.85 -33.40 -18.69
CA ALA A 358 -10.82 -32.48 -18.12
C ALA A 358 -12.27 -32.87 -18.50
N LYS A 359 -12.52 -33.20 -19.79
CA LYS A 359 -13.84 -33.68 -20.27
C LYS A 359 -14.28 -34.97 -19.57
N LYS A 360 -13.35 -35.93 -19.41
CA LYS A 360 -13.63 -37.19 -18.69
C LYS A 360 -14.03 -36.88 -17.23
N LEU A 361 -13.28 -36.02 -16.57
CA LEU A 361 -13.55 -35.68 -15.19
C LEU A 361 -14.90 -34.93 -15.01
N LEU A 362 -15.28 -34.07 -15.99
CA LEU A 362 -16.61 -33.46 -16.01
C LEU A 362 -17.71 -34.50 -16.21
N ALA A 363 -17.53 -35.49 -17.08
CA ALA A 363 -18.51 -36.58 -17.30
C ALA A 363 -18.69 -37.40 -16.02
N GLU A 364 -17.59 -37.74 -15.29
CA GLU A 364 -17.62 -38.42 -14.01
C GLU A 364 -18.32 -37.58 -12.92
N ALA A 365 -18.25 -36.26 -13.00
CA ALA A 365 -18.96 -35.34 -12.14
C ALA A 365 -20.44 -35.15 -12.48
N GLY A 366 -20.94 -35.82 -13.54
CA GLY A 366 -22.34 -35.73 -13.96
C GLY A 366 -22.61 -34.76 -15.10
N TYR A 367 -21.58 -34.26 -15.77
CA TYR A 367 -21.67 -33.30 -16.87
C TYR A 367 -21.06 -33.84 -18.19
N PRO A 368 -21.55 -34.98 -18.74
CA PRO A 368 -20.97 -35.62 -19.93
C PRO A 368 -21.06 -34.76 -21.20
N ASN A 369 -22.02 -33.84 -21.24
CA ASN A 369 -22.23 -32.92 -22.37
C ASN A 369 -21.76 -31.49 -22.06
N GLY A 370 -20.93 -31.32 -21.03
CA GLY A 370 -20.50 -30.02 -20.54
C GLY A 370 -21.53 -29.33 -19.65
N LEU A 371 -21.26 -28.10 -19.28
CA LEU A 371 -22.13 -27.27 -18.44
C LEU A 371 -22.07 -25.81 -18.90
N GLN A 372 -23.06 -25.02 -18.52
CA GLN A 372 -23.07 -23.58 -18.73
C GLN A 372 -22.77 -22.86 -17.41
N THR A 373 -21.92 -21.86 -17.49
CA THR A 373 -21.59 -20.98 -16.36
C THR A 373 -21.20 -19.60 -16.84
N ASP A 374 -21.25 -18.64 -15.97
CA ASP A 374 -20.79 -17.27 -16.24
C ASP A 374 -19.35 -17.09 -15.80
N LEU A 375 -18.55 -16.44 -16.63
CA LEU A 375 -17.20 -15.99 -16.32
C LEU A 375 -17.18 -14.46 -16.21
N TRP A 376 -16.80 -13.96 -15.05
CA TRP A 376 -16.74 -12.53 -14.76
C TRP A 376 -15.31 -12.02 -14.85
N ALA A 377 -15.08 -10.95 -15.60
CA ALA A 377 -13.80 -10.30 -15.76
C ALA A 377 -13.86 -8.86 -15.22
N MET A 378 -12.77 -8.42 -14.58
CA MET A 378 -12.67 -7.03 -14.11
C MET A 378 -12.64 -6.05 -15.29
N PRO A 379 -13.34 -4.90 -15.19
CA PRO A 379 -13.37 -3.90 -16.26
C PRO A 379 -12.10 -3.03 -16.34
N VAL A 380 -11.18 -3.19 -15.39
CA VAL A 380 -9.98 -2.35 -15.23
C VAL A 380 -8.72 -3.20 -15.12
N GLN A 381 -7.61 -2.64 -15.58
CA GLN A 381 -6.28 -3.21 -15.39
C GLN A 381 -5.91 -3.29 -13.90
N ARG A 382 -5.21 -4.36 -13.51
CA ARG A 382 -4.63 -4.55 -12.18
C ARG A 382 -3.20 -5.08 -12.32
N PRO A 383 -2.34 -4.87 -11.28
CA PRO A 383 -0.96 -5.39 -11.29
C PRO A 383 -0.87 -6.90 -11.56
N TYR A 384 -1.83 -7.66 -11.04
CA TYR A 384 -1.91 -9.11 -11.19
C TYR A 384 -2.74 -9.58 -12.39
N ASN A 385 -3.35 -8.66 -13.15
CA ASN A 385 -4.06 -8.98 -14.40
C ASN A 385 -4.08 -7.77 -15.34
N PRO A 386 -3.13 -7.69 -16.28
CA PRO A 386 -3.01 -6.53 -17.17
C PRO A 386 -4.15 -6.42 -18.19
N ASN A 387 -4.87 -7.52 -18.47
CA ASN A 387 -6.03 -7.51 -19.36
C ASN A 387 -6.98 -8.65 -19.02
N ALA A 388 -7.87 -8.42 -18.04
CA ALA A 388 -8.80 -9.44 -17.55
C ALA A 388 -9.79 -9.92 -18.61
N ARG A 389 -10.24 -9.03 -19.50
CA ARG A 389 -11.12 -9.40 -20.61
C ARG A 389 -10.42 -10.39 -21.54
N ARG A 390 -9.19 -10.10 -21.97
CA ARG A 390 -8.43 -11.00 -22.84
C ARG A 390 -8.13 -12.33 -22.17
N THR A 391 -7.82 -12.31 -20.88
CA THR A 391 -7.66 -13.53 -20.06
C THR A 391 -8.94 -14.38 -20.09
N ALA A 392 -10.11 -13.77 -19.88
CA ALA A 392 -11.40 -14.47 -19.91
C ALA A 392 -11.73 -15.05 -21.29
N GLU A 393 -11.46 -14.31 -22.38
CA GLU A 393 -11.62 -14.79 -23.76
C GLU A 393 -10.77 -16.04 -24.06
N LEU A 394 -9.52 -16.07 -23.56
CA LEU A 394 -8.63 -17.23 -23.69
C LEU A 394 -9.09 -18.41 -22.81
N MET A 395 -9.73 -18.16 -21.67
CA MET A 395 -10.33 -19.22 -20.86
C MET A 395 -11.61 -19.78 -21.49
N GLN A 396 -12.37 -18.95 -22.21
CA GLN A 396 -13.58 -19.35 -22.89
C GLN A 396 -13.28 -20.26 -24.10
N ALA A 397 -12.18 -20.05 -24.81
CA ALA A 397 -11.77 -20.83 -25.98
C ALA A 397 -11.27 -22.23 -25.60
#